data_1f714e5ccd3aa0b75bc324e0585304a4
#
_entry.id   1f714e5ccd3aa0b75bc324e0585304a4
#
_cell.length_a   1.000
_cell.length_b   1.000
_cell.length_c   1.000
_cell.angle_alpha   90.00
_cell.angle_beta   90.00
_cell.angle_gamma   90.00
#
_symmetry.space_group_name_H-M   'P 1'
#
loop_
_entity.id
_entity.type
_entity.pdbx_description
1 polymer ?
#
loop_
_entity_poly.entity_id
_entity_poly.type
_entity_poly.pdbx_seq_one_letter_code
_entity_poly.pdbx_strand_id
1 'polypeptide(L)'
;MTTLIPPHQISWGEHRDSIEVSLHTLSDAVKKELQVMFPTVDVSELVAMPTCQKAQFELVNVGPEVEEEKDRLLECFMSFASFVSDSLHDLGYFCDYIDPCSGLSVRCKDTNKFFDEVSSFQSLLKYETMNAGCCKVLLHPTWGSAVYPATIITNAPKRVVKELLKRTQVNISA
;
A
#
# COMPACT_ATOMS: atom_id res chain seq x y z
N MET A 1 -15.16 5.37 -8.17
CA MET A 1 -14.28 4.97 -7.04
C MET A 1 -14.86 5.50 -5.74
N THR A 2 -14.91 4.66 -4.73
CA THR A 2 -15.51 4.98 -3.43
C THR A 2 -14.54 4.60 -2.32
N THR A 3 -14.38 5.48 -1.34
CA THR A 3 -13.64 5.17 -0.11
C THR A 3 -14.50 4.26 0.77
N LEU A 4 -14.01 3.05 1.03
CA LEU A 4 -14.67 2.07 1.89
C LEU A 4 -14.24 2.22 3.35
N ILE A 5 -12.93 2.43 3.58
CA ILE A 5 -12.35 2.74 4.88
C ILE A 5 -11.49 3.99 4.69
N PRO A 6 -11.80 5.10 5.38
CA PRO A 6 -11.00 6.32 5.25
C PRO A 6 -9.60 6.16 5.84
N PRO A 7 -8.63 6.99 5.43
CA PRO A 7 -7.29 6.97 5.99
C PRO A 7 -7.30 7.08 7.52
N HIS A 8 -6.61 6.18 8.18
CA HIS A 8 -6.43 6.18 9.63
C HIS A 8 -5.12 5.48 9.99
N GLN A 9 -4.59 5.84 11.15
CA GLN A 9 -3.33 5.28 11.65
C GLN A 9 -3.55 3.96 12.36
N ILE A 10 -2.66 3.00 12.09
CA ILE A 10 -2.52 1.77 12.86
C ILE A 10 -1.08 1.68 13.38
N SER A 11 -0.86 0.92 14.45
CA SER A 11 0.47 0.58 14.93
C SER A 11 0.85 -0.81 14.46
N TRP A 12 2.11 -1.00 14.03
CA TRP A 12 2.62 -2.25 13.52
C TRP A 12 3.99 -2.60 14.10
N GLY A 13 4.21 -3.89 14.35
CA GLY A 13 5.49 -4.42 14.77
C GLY A 13 5.86 -4.10 16.22
N GLU A 14 7.02 -4.60 16.65
CA GLU A 14 7.53 -4.42 18.02
C GLU A 14 7.85 -2.95 18.34
N HIS A 15 8.28 -2.21 17.34
CA HIS A 15 8.63 -0.78 17.47
C HIS A 15 7.40 0.14 17.39
N ARG A 16 6.20 -0.43 17.19
CA ARG A 16 4.96 0.33 17.05
C ARG A 16 5.03 1.37 15.93
N ASP A 17 5.60 0.97 14.80
CA ASP A 17 5.63 1.83 13.61
C ASP A 17 4.21 2.23 13.22
N SER A 18 4.02 3.50 12.91
CA SER A 18 2.72 4.01 12.49
C SER A 18 2.56 3.86 10.98
N ILE A 19 1.51 3.17 10.56
CA ILE A 19 1.14 3.04 9.16
C ILE A 19 -0.26 3.63 8.99
N GLU A 20 -0.40 4.61 8.10
CA GLU A 20 -1.71 5.06 7.64
C GLU A 20 -2.24 4.07 6.61
N VAL A 21 -3.46 3.60 6.81
CA VAL A 21 -4.13 2.66 5.91
C VAL A 21 -5.51 3.18 5.52
N SER A 22 -5.94 2.85 4.30
CA SER A 22 -7.29 3.12 3.81
C SER A 22 -7.74 2.00 2.86
N LEU A 23 -9.01 1.94 2.49
CA LEU A 23 -9.54 0.94 1.57
C LEU A 23 -10.46 1.61 0.55
N HIS A 24 -10.26 1.30 -0.73
CA HIS A 24 -11.00 1.93 -1.83
C HIS A 24 -11.42 0.94 -2.90
N THR A 25 -12.60 1.19 -3.49
CA THR A 25 -12.96 0.54 -4.76
C THR A 25 -12.10 1.10 -5.90
N LEU A 26 -11.94 0.30 -6.94
CA LEU A 26 -11.13 0.64 -8.10
C LEU A 26 -12.01 1.07 -9.28
N SER A 27 -11.46 1.95 -10.13
CA SER A 27 -12.08 2.28 -11.41
C SER A 27 -11.91 1.12 -12.40
N ASP A 28 -12.78 1.08 -13.42
CA ASP A 28 -12.68 0.07 -14.47
C ASP A 28 -11.34 0.13 -15.22
N ALA A 29 -10.75 1.33 -15.34
CA ALA A 29 -9.43 1.51 -15.95
C ALA A 29 -8.33 0.80 -15.13
N VAL A 30 -8.32 1.00 -13.81
CA VAL A 30 -7.35 0.34 -12.92
C VAL A 30 -7.60 -1.17 -12.86
N LYS A 31 -8.86 -1.61 -12.84
CA LYS A 31 -9.20 -3.05 -12.89
C LYS A 31 -8.66 -3.71 -14.17
N LYS A 32 -8.73 -3.04 -15.32
CA LYS A 32 -8.15 -3.54 -16.59
C LYS A 32 -6.63 -3.69 -16.51
N GLU A 33 -5.94 -2.75 -15.86
CA GLU A 33 -4.50 -2.87 -15.63
C GLU A 33 -4.16 -4.02 -14.68
N LEU A 34 -4.94 -4.18 -13.61
CA LEU A 34 -4.78 -5.27 -12.67
C LEU A 34 -5.11 -6.64 -13.30
N GLN A 35 -6.01 -6.71 -14.29
CA GLN A 35 -6.27 -7.95 -15.02
C GLN A 35 -5.03 -8.43 -15.80
N VAL A 36 -4.19 -7.50 -16.29
CA VAL A 36 -2.91 -7.84 -16.91
C VAL A 36 -1.90 -8.32 -15.87
N MET A 37 -1.91 -7.71 -14.68
CA MET A 37 -1.03 -8.08 -13.57
C MET A 37 -1.43 -9.42 -12.94
N PHE A 38 -2.72 -9.68 -12.84
CA PHE A 38 -3.31 -10.87 -12.22
C PHE A 38 -4.23 -11.61 -13.20
N PRO A 39 -3.68 -12.30 -14.23
CA PRO A 39 -4.49 -12.82 -15.32
C PRO A 39 -5.50 -13.90 -14.92
N THR A 40 -5.26 -14.60 -13.81
CA THR A 40 -6.12 -15.67 -13.31
C THR A 40 -7.11 -15.23 -12.20
N VAL A 41 -7.06 -13.95 -11.81
CA VAL A 41 -7.90 -13.41 -10.73
C VAL A 41 -9.11 -12.69 -11.33
N ASP A 42 -10.27 -12.87 -10.72
CA ASP A 42 -11.42 -12.02 -11.02
C ASP A 42 -11.21 -10.63 -10.41
N VAL A 43 -10.94 -9.66 -11.27
CA VAL A 43 -10.65 -8.29 -10.87
C VAL A 43 -11.89 -7.46 -10.54
N SER A 44 -13.11 -7.99 -10.79
CA SER A 44 -14.37 -7.25 -10.56
C SER A 44 -14.53 -6.80 -9.11
N GLU A 45 -14.13 -7.66 -8.18
CA GLU A 45 -14.25 -7.46 -6.73
C GLU A 45 -12.96 -6.90 -6.08
N LEU A 46 -11.91 -6.63 -6.86
CA LEU A 46 -10.67 -6.10 -6.32
C LEU A 46 -10.86 -4.69 -5.74
N VAL A 47 -10.24 -4.49 -4.59
CA VAL A 47 -10.09 -3.22 -3.90
C VAL A 47 -8.62 -2.95 -3.63
N ALA A 48 -8.25 -1.68 -3.52
CA ALA A 48 -6.92 -1.28 -3.12
C ALA A 48 -6.91 -0.84 -1.65
N MET A 49 -5.86 -1.23 -0.96
CA MET A 49 -5.52 -0.74 0.38
C MET A 49 -4.20 0.03 0.30
N PRO A 50 -4.25 1.34 -0.02
CA PRO A 50 -3.09 2.21 0.04
C PRO A 50 -2.59 2.32 1.48
N THR A 51 -1.27 2.35 1.63
CA THR A 51 -0.58 2.60 2.89
C THR A 51 0.38 3.77 2.77
N CYS A 52 0.50 4.58 3.81
CA CYS A 52 1.49 5.63 3.91
C CYS A 52 2.24 5.53 5.24
N GLN A 53 3.56 5.61 5.18
CA GLN A 53 4.39 5.74 6.35
C GLN A 53 5.05 7.11 6.35
N LYS A 54 5.05 7.78 7.51
CA LYS A 54 5.79 9.03 7.67
C LYS A 54 7.27 8.74 7.71
N ALA A 55 8.04 9.39 6.83
CA ALA A 55 9.49 9.32 6.83
C ALA A 55 10.09 10.38 7.76
N GLN A 56 11.29 10.11 8.27
CA GLN A 56 12.06 11.09 9.07
C GLN A 56 12.66 12.19 8.20
N PHE A 57 12.84 11.91 6.90
CA PHE A 57 13.43 12.82 5.92
C PHE A 57 12.50 12.96 4.72
N GLU A 58 12.66 14.02 3.97
CA GLU A 58 12.09 14.13 2.63
C GLU A 58 12.77 13.11 1.71
N LEU A 59 12.02 12.13 1.22
CA LEU A 59 12.57 10.99 0.47
C LEU A 59 13.01 11.35 -0.96
N VAL A 60 12.79 12.58 -1.38
CA VAL A 60 13.34 13.15 -2.62
C VAL A 60 14.82 13.53 -2.48
N ASN A 61 15.30 13.69 -1.26
CA ASN A 61 16.69 13.96 -0.98
C ASN A 61 17.54 12.69 -1.23
N VAL A 62 18.85 12.92 -1.36
CA VAL A 62 19.84 11.85 -1.53
C VAL A 62 20.79 11.84 -0.37
N GLY A 63 21.29 10.66 -0.03
CA GLY A 63 22.27 10.48 1.04
C GLY A 63 22.07 9.16 1.77
N PRO A 64 23.11 8.69 2.50
CA PRO A 64 23.06 7.39 3.17
C PRO A 64 21.93 7.30 4.22
N GLU A 65 21.64 8.38 4.93
CA GLU A 65 20.58 8.45 5.93
C GLU A 65 19.18 8.31 5.30
N VAL A 66 18.97 8.88 4.11
CA VAL A 66 17.72 8.77 3.36
C VAL A 66 17.53 7.36 2.83
N GLU A 67 18.59 6.72 2.34
CA GLU A 67 18.53 5.34 1.85
C GLU A 67 18.28 4.36 3.01
N GLU A 68 18.93 4.55 4.15
CA GLU A 68 18.68 3.75 5.36
C GLU A 68 17.22 3.89 5.85
N GLU A 69 16.67 5.10 5.81
CA GLU A 69 15.25 5.33 6.13
C GLU A 69 14.31 4.65 5.14
N LYS A 70 14.60 4.69 3.84
CA LYS A 70 13.82 3.96 2.83
C LYS A 70 13.84 2.47 3.07
N ASP A 71 14.99 1.90 3.40
CA ASP A 71 15.13 0.46 3.71
C ASP A 71 14.30 0.08 4.94
N ARG A 72 14.34 0.89 6.00
CA ARG A 72 13.52 0.70 7.20
C ARG A 72 12.02 0.73 6.90
N LEU A 73 11.58 1.71 6.13
CA LEU A 73 10.17 1.85 5.74
C LEU A 73 9.71 0.72 4.82
N LEU A 74 10.56 0.28 3.92
CA LEU A 74 10.32 -0.88 3.06
C LEU A 74 10.13 -2.15 3.90
N GLU A 75 11.04 -2.42 4.84
CA GLU A 75 10.98 -3.60 5.71
C GLU A 75 9.69 -3.60 6.55
N CYS A 76 9.32 -2.45 7.10
CA CYS A 76 8.08 -2.27 7.86
C CYS A 76 6.86 -2.58 6.98
N PHE A 77 6.78 -2.03 5.76
CA PHE A 77 5.69 -2.30 4.83
C PHE A 77 5.64 -3.78 4.44
N MET A 78 6.76 -4.38 4.04
CA MET A 78 6.81 -5.77 3.59
C MET A 78 6.35 -6.73 4.69
N SER A 79 6.76 -6.49 5.93
CA SER A 79 6.32 -7.26 7.09
C SER A 79 4.80 -7.13 7.32
N PHE A 80 4.27 -5.91 7.30
CA PHE A 80 2.84 -5.65 7.44
C PHE A 80 2.02 -6.27 6.30
N ALA A 81 2.43 -6.04 5.06
CA ALA A 81 1.72 -6.53 3.89
C ALA A 81 1.72 -8.06 3.79
N SER A 82 2.83 -8.71 4.16
CA SER A 82 2.91 -10.17 4.26
C SER A 82 1.91 -10.71 5.29
N PHE A 83 1.87 -10.12 6.47
CA PHE A 83 0.90 -10.50 7.51
C PHE A 83 -0.55 -10.36 7.02
N VAL A 84 -0.89 -9.22 6.42
CA VAL A 84 -2.23 -8.97 5.87
C VAL A 84 -2.56 -10.00 4.79
N SER A 85 -1.64 -10.22 3.87
CA SER A 85 -1.82 -11.15 2.75
C SER A 85 -2.00 -12.59 3.24
N ASP A 86 -1.17 -13.07 4.15
CA ASP A 86 -1.28 -14.42 4.71
C ASP A 86 -2.61 -14.61 5.46
N SER A 87 -2.97 -13.63 6.29
CA SER A 87 -4.24 -13.67 7.04
C SER A 87 -5.47 -13.69 6.13
N LEU A 88 -5.45 -12.96 5.02
CA LEU A 88 -6.56 -12.96 4.06
C LEU A 88 -6.59 -14.24 3.22
N HIS A 89 -5.44 -14.78 2.85
CA HIS A 89 -5.36 -16.10 2.19
C HIS A 89 -5.89 -17.21 3.08
N ASP A 90 -5.60 -17.22 4.36
CA ASP A 90 -6.13 -18.21 5.31
C ASP A 90 -7.66 -18.14 5.43
N LEU A 91 -8.24 -16.98 5.15
CA LEU A 91 -9.69 -16.79 5.08
C LEU A 91 -10.28 -17.08 3.68
N GLY A 92 -9.46 -17.49 2.71
CA GLY A 92 -9.88 -17.81 1.35
C GLY A 92 -9.99 -16.63 0.39
N TYR A 93 -9.45 -15.48 0.74
CA TYR A 93 -9.43 -14.31 -0.13
C TYR A 93 -8.13 -14.17 -0.92
N PHE A 94 -8.23 -13.64 -2.13
CA PHE A 94 -7.04 -13.18 -2.86
C PHE A 94 -6.46 -11.94 -2.16
N CYS A 95 -5.15 -11.93 -2.01
CA CYS A 95 -4.41 -10.76 -1.57
C CYS A 95 -2.99 -10.79 -2.10
N ASP A 96 -2.55 -9.68 -2.65
CA ASP A 96 -1.17 -9.46 -3.07
C ASP A 96 -0.76 -8.03 -2.72
N TYR A 97 0.51 -7.74 -2.77
CA TYR A 97 1.03 -6.40 -2.51
C TYR A 97 2.15 -6.07 -3.48
N ILE A 98 2.34 -4.79 -3.69
CA ILE A 98 3.28 -4.27 -4.67
C ILE A 98 4.58 -3.92 -3.94
N ASP A 99 5.69 -4.43 -4.46
CA ASP A 99 7.02 -4.03 -3.99
C ASP A 99 7.27 -2.57 -4.41
N PRO A 100 7.39 -1.64 -3.45
CA PRO A 100 7.57 -0.22 -3.75
C PRO A 100 8.84 0.10 -4.53
N CYS A 101 9.86 -0.76 -4.46
CA CYS A 101 11.12 -0.56 -5.17
C CYS A 101 11.03 -0.94 -6.64
N SER A 102 10.35 -2.04 -6.95
CA SER A 102 10.25 -2.56 -8.33
C SER A 102 8.93 -2.23 -9.01
N GLY A 103 7.88 -1.90 -8.26
CA GLY A 103 6.52 -1.77 -8.78
C GLY A 103 5.87 -3.08 -9.20
N LEU A 104 6.48 -4.22 -8.88
CA LEU A 104 5.99 -5.54 -9.24
C LEU A 104 5.21 -6.17 -8.09
N SER A 105 4.27 -7.06 -8.44
CA SER A 105 3.59 -7.92 -7.49
C SER A 105 4.60 -8.83 -6.77
N VAL A 106 4.45 -8.96 -5.44
CA VAL A 106 5.34 -9.80 -4.63
C VAL A 106 4.98 -11.27 -4.71
N ARG A 107 3.69 -11.61 -4.71
CA ARG A 107 3.25 -13.01 -4.71
C ARG A 107 3.00 -13.57 -6.10
N CYS A 108 2.38 -12.81 -6.99
CA CYS A 108 2.18 -13.20 -8.39
C CYS A 108 3.43 -12.89 -9.21
N LYS A 109 4.12 -13.95 -9.66
CA LYS A 109 5.36 -13.82 -10.45
C LYS A 109 5.14 -13.95 -11.96
N ASP A 110 3.90 -14.13 -12.40
CA ASP A 110 3.57 -14.47 -13.79
C ASP A 110 3.53 -13.27 -14.74
N THR A 111 3.83 -12.08 -14.23
CA THR A 111 3.77 -10.84 -15.01
C THR A 111 4.91 -9.88 -14.68
N ASN A 112 5.31 -9.13 -15.70
CA ASN A 112 6.26 -8.01 -15.56
C ASN A 112 5.54 -6.64 -15.62
N LYS A 113 4.23 -6.61 -15.40
CA LYS A 113 3.45 -5.37 -15.38
C LYS A 113 3.77 -4.58 -14.10
N PHE A 114 4.19 -3.35 -14.28
CA PHE A 114 4.42 -2.39 -13.20
C PHE A 114 3.10 -1.76 -12.76
N PHE A 115 2.96 -1.59 -11.46
CA PHE A 115 1.89 -0.81 -10.86
C PHE A 115 2.37 0.63 -10.63
N ASP A 116 1.63 1.60 -11.15
CA ASP A 116 1.93 3.01 -10.93
C ASP A 116 1.34 3.48 -9.60
N GLU A 117 2.15 3.39 -8.55
CA GLU A 117 1.80 3.76 -7.19
C GLU A 117 1.33 5.21 -7.08
N VAL A 118 2.09 6.14 -7.64
CA VAL A 118 1.83 7.59 -7.52
C VAL A 118 0.52 7.96 -8.21
N SER A 119 0.28 7.49 -9.42
CA SER A 119 -0.99 7.72 -10.14
C SER A 119 -2.17 7.06 -9.42
N SER A 120 -1.97 5.90 -8.80
CA SER A 120 -2.99 5.22 -8.00
C SER A 120 -3.39 6.06 -6.79
N PHE A 121 -2.44 6.55 -6.00
CA PHE A 121 -2.69 7.43 -4.86
C PHE A 121 -3.39 8.74 -5.26
N GLN A 122 -2.96 9.34 -6.36
CA GLN A 122 -3.60 10.53 -6.90
C GLN A 122 -5.07 10.26 -7.27
N SER A 123 -5.36 9.11 -7.83
CA SER A 123 -6.72 8.70 -8.19
C SER A 123 -7.58 8.34 -6.99
N LEU A 124 -7.06 7.55 -6.05
CA LEU A 124 -7.80 7.01 -4.91
C LEU A 124 -7.98 8.02 -3.78
N LEU A 125 -6.92 8.72 -3.42
CA LEU A 125 -6.87 9.61 -2.26
C LEU A 125 -6.91 11.09 -2.61
N LYS A 126 -6.78 11.42 -3.91
CA LYS A 126 -6.70 12.81 -4.40
C LYS A 126 -5.49 13.57 -3.83
N TYR A 127 -4.43 12.83 -3.47
CA TYR A 127 -3.19 13.46 -3.02
C TYR A 127 -2.51 14.18 -4.17
N GLU A 128 -1.86 15.28 -3.85
CA GLU A 128 -1.08 16.06 -4.80
C GLU A 128 0.22 15.37 -5.16
N THR A 129 0.81 15.79 -6.26
CA THR A 129 2.10 15.29 -6.73
C THR A 129 2.98 16.44 -7.16
N MET A 130 4.28 16.24 -7.10
CA MET A 130 5.27 17.17 -7.65
C MET A 130 6.25 16.44 -8.54
N ASN A 131 6.92 17.18 -9.42
CA ASN A 131 8.03 16.65 -10.21
C ASN A 131 9.35 16.89 -9.46
N ALA A 132 10.13 15.82 -9.29
CA ALA A 132 11.47 15.85 -8.75
C ALA A 132 12.41 15.25 -9.80
N GLY A 133 13.04 16.10 -10.60
CA GLY A 133 13.78 15.66 -11.77
C GLY A 133 12.86 15.02 -12.82
N CYS A 134 13.16 13.80 -13.21
CA CYS A 134 12.32 13.00 -14.14
C CYS A 134 11.23 12.16 -13.43
N CYS A 135 11.18 12.19 -12.10
CA CYS A 135 10.26 11.37 -11.32
C CYS A 135 9.09 12.21 -10.80
N LYS A 136 7.92 11.58 -10.75
CA LYS A 136 6.73 12.12 -10.09
C LYS A 136 6.71 11.64 -8.65
N VAL A 137 6.53 12.55 -7.71
CA VAL A 137 6.59 12.30 -6.26
C VAL A 137 5.23 12.61 -5.63
N LEU A 138 4.77 11.72 -4.76
CA LEU A 138 3.55 11.91 -3.99
C LEU A 138 3.77 12.95 -2.90
N LEU A 139 2.75 13.79 -2.69
CA LEU A 139 2.69 14.72 -1.57
C LEU A 139 1.55 14.32 -0.62
N HIS A 140 1.93 13.86 0.56
CA HIS A 140 0.95 13.58 1.61
C HIS A 140 0.40 14.90 2.17
N PRO A 141 -0.91 15.02 2.46
CA PRO A 141 -1.52 16.28 2.91
C PRO A 141 -0.87 16.88 4.17
N THR A 142 -0.33 16.03 5.05
CA THR A 142 0.28 16.45 6.32
C THR A 142 1.81 16.36 6.30
N TRP A 143 2.38 15.39 5.58
CA TRP A 143 3.82 15.08 5.64
C TRP A 143 4.58 15.53 4.40
N GLY A 144 3.88 16.08 3.40
CA GLY A 144 4.51 16.47 2.14
C GLY A 144 5.23 15.32 1.46
N SER A 145 6.46 15.53 1.03
CA SER A 145 7.30 14.51 0.40
C SER A 145 7.99 13.55 1.39
N ALA A 146 7.85 13.78 2.71
CA ALA A 146 8.33 12.85 3.75
C ALA A 146 7.33 11.70 3.96
N VAL A 147 6.98 11.01 2.89
CA VAL A 147 5.99 9.93 2.85
C VAL A 147 6.52 8.74 2.04
N TYR A 148 6.29 7.54 2.54
CA TYR A 148 6.59 6.28 1.86
C TYR A 148 5.27 5.58 1.51
N PRO A 149 4.81 5.68 0.26
CA PRO A 149 3.57 5.05 -0.20
C PRO A 149 3.80 3.60 -0.62
N ALA A 150 2.81 2.76 -0.38
CA ALA A 150 2.79 1.38 -0.88
C ALA A 150 1.35 0.87 -0.96
N THR A 151 1.08 -0.18 -1.74
CA THR A 151 -0.29 -0.65 -2.00
C THR A 151 -0.42 -2.15 -1.81
N ILE A 152 -1.51 -2.54 -1.14
CA ILE A 152 -2.00 -3.92 -1.06
C ILE A 152 -3.28 -4.02 -1.91
N ILE A 153 -3.44 -5.12 -2.65
CA ILE A 153 -4.60 -5.41 -3.51
C ILE A 153 -5.27 -6.67 -3.00
N THR A 154 -6.58 -6.62 -2.81
CA THR A 154 -7.35 -7.78 -2.32
C THR A 154 -8.78 -7.78 -2.84
N ASN A 155 -9.43 -8.95 -2.84
CA ASN A 155 -10.88 -9.08 -3.04
C ASN A 155 -11.64 -9.27 -1.73
N ALA A 156 -10.97 -9.16 -0.59
CA ALA A 156 -11.61 -9.28 0.70
C ALA A 156 -12.61 -8.12 0.93
N PRO A 157 -13.82 -8.41 1.41
CA PRO A 157 -14.82 -7.39 1.65
C PRO A 157 -14.42 -6.49 2.82
N LYS A 158 -14.89 -5.23 2.77
CA LYS A 158 -14.64 -4.21 3.81
C LYS A 158 -14.71 -4.73 5.24
N ARG A 159 -15.72 -5.56 5.54
CA ARG A 159 -15.93 -6.11 6.90
C ARG A 159 -14.75 -6.95 7.35
N VAL A 160 -14.23 -7.80 6.48
CA VAL A 160 -13.10 -8.69 6.78
C VAL A 160 -11.82 -7.88 6.98
N VAL A 161 -11.54 -6.94 6.07
CA VAL A 161 -10.37 -6.05 6.19
C VAL A 161 -10.43 -5.25 7.49
N LYS A 162 -11.59 -4.68 7.82
CA LYS A 162 -11.78 -3.90 9.05
C LYS A 162 -11.51 -4.72 10.32
N GLU A 163 -11.98 -5.96 10.38
CA GLU A 163 -11.72 -6.84 11.53
C GLU A 163 -10.24 -7.25 11.60
N LEU A 164 -9.59 -7.50 10.46
CA LEU A 164 -8.17 -7.79 10.44
C LEU A 164 -7.35 -6.60 10.97
N LEU A 165 -7.62 -5.39 10.51
CA LEU A 165 -6.92 -4.18 10.96
C LEU A 165 -7.11 -3.90 12.45
N LYS A 166 -8.26 -4.24 13.03
CA LYS A 166 -8.46 -4.14 14.49
C LYS A 166 -7.56 -5.12 15.25
N ARG A 167 -7.38 -6.34 14.76
CA ARG A 167 -6.54 -7.36 15.40
C ARG A 167 -5.08 -6.95 15.43
N THR A 168 -4.58 -6.22 14.41
CA THR A 168 -3.21 -5.71 14.44
C THR A 168 -2.95 -4.76 15.60
N GLN A 169 -3.98 -4.04 16.06
CA GLN A 169 -3.87 -3.12 17.20
C GLN A 169 -3.93 -3.83 18.56
N VAL A 170 -4.62 -4.97 18.67
CA VAL A 170 -4.82 -5.70 19.94
C VAL A 170 -3.61 -6.57 20.29
N ASN A 171 -2.95 -7.18 19.30
CA ASN A 171 -1.79 -8.05 19.52
C ASN A 171 -0.54 -7.32 20.06
N ILE A 172 -0.57 -5.99 20.10
CA ILE A 172 0.51 -5.14 20.62
C ILE A 172 0.30 -4.83 22.13
N SER A 173 -0.87 -5.19 22.68
CA SER A 173 -1.26 -4.90 24.07
C SER A 173 -1.15 -6.10 25.00
N ALA A 174 -0.65 -7.23 24.52
CA ALA A 174 -0.47 -8.45 25.28
C ALA A 174 0.99 -8.67 25.69
#